data_88ebd2d15281d4ab30fdf52cb302a683
#
_entry.id   88ebd2d15281d4ab30fdf52cb302a683
#
_cell.length_a   1.000
_cell.length_b   1.000
_cell.length_c   1.000
_cell.angle_alpha   90.00
_cell.angle_beta   90.00
_cell.angle_gamma   90.00
#
_symmetry.space_group_name_H-M   'P 1'
#
loop_
_entity.id
_entity.type
_entity.pdbx_description
1 polymer ?
#
loop_
_entity_poly.entity_id
_entity_poly.type
_entity_poly.pdbx_seq_one_letter_code
_entity_poly.pdbx_strand_id
1 'polypeptide(L)'
;MNISLKNIRINHQNSEETLAFNALLCINGKPFAEVSNDGRGGENRYRPLGDSMDWIFNHALVTQFREWCSIQPPVYDKETGNTYNFDADLFVNDCLTEHVGNLESHVVSLY
;
A
#
# COMPACT_ATOMS: atom_id res chain seq x y z
N MET A 1 2.23 -2.59 -15.62
CA MET A 1 2.46 -3.32 -14.37
C MET A 1 1.17 -3.33 -13.57
N ASN A 2 0.63 -4.50 -13.27
CA ASN A 2 -0.63 -4.63 -12.52
C ASN A 2 -0.32 -4.90 -11.06
N ILE A 3 -0.31 -3.85 -10.24
CA ILE A 3 0.01 -3.92 -8.82
C ILE A 3 -1.28 -3.94 -8.01
N SER A 4 -1.35 -4.82 -7.01
CA SER A 4 -2.50 -4.92 -6.12
C SER A 4 -2.06 -5.30 -4.72
N LEU A 5 -2.95 -5.11 -3.75
CA LEU A 5 -2.78 -5.59 -2.38
C LEU A 5 -3.72 -6.76 -2.14
N LYS A 6 -3.24 -7.78 -1.41
CA LYS A 6 -4.03 -8.93 -0.96
C LYS A 6 -3.83 -9.14 0.53
N ASN A 7 -4.77 -9.85 1.15
CA ASN A 7 -4.72 -10.23 2.56
C ASN A 7 -4.51 -9.02 3.47
N ILE A 8 -5.25 -7.95 3.22
CA ILE A 8 -5.15 -6.71 3.99
C ILE A 8 -5.70 -6.95 5.39
N ARG A 9 -4.86 -6.67 6.40
CA ARG A 9 -5.23 -6.74 7.82
C ARG A 9 -4.98 -5.39 8.47
N ILE A 10 -6.01 -4.81 9.03
CA ILE A 10 -5.94 -3.49 9.67
C ILE A 10 -6.11 -3.66 11.17
N ASN A 11 -5.20 -3.05 11.94
CA ASN A 11 -5.29 -3.02 13.38
C ASN A 11 -5.71 -1.61 13.83
N HIS A 12 -6.99 -1.44 14.08
CA HIS A 12 -7.54 -0.14 14.47
C HIS A 12 -7.05 0.33 15.84
N GLN A 13 -6.75 -0.59 16.75
CA GLN A 13 -6.28 -0.24 18.08
C GLN A 13 -4.89 0.38 18.05
N ASN A 14 -4.03 -0.04 17.11
CA ASN A 14 -2.68 0.48 16.96
C ASN A 14 -2.59 1.62 15.94
N SER A 15 -3.71 2.02 15.35
CA SER A 15 -3.75 3.12 14.38
C SER A 15 -3.82 4.45 15.11
N GLU A 16 -2.67 5.00 15.51
CA GLU A 16 -2.58 6.25 16.27
C GLU A 16 -2.48 7.46 15.32
N GLU A 17 -1.37 7.57 14.58
CA GLU A 17 -1.14 8.70 13.66
C GLU A 17 -1.34 8.28 12.20
N THR A 18 -1.05 7.02 11.88
CA THR A 18 -1.30 6.44 10.57
C THR A 18 -2.07 5.14 10.75
N LEU A 19 -2.57 4.59 9.67
CA LEU A 19 -3.26 3.30 9.70
C LEU A 19 -2.24 2.19 9.96
N ALA A 20 -2.44 1.43 11.04
CA ALA A 20 -1.64 0.23 11.33
C ALA A 20 -2.20 -0.93 10.51
N PHE A 21 -1.38 -1.57 9.69
CA PHE A 21 -1.82 -2.63 8.80
C PHE A 21 -0.67 -3.52 8.37
N ASN A 22 -1.02 -4.67 7.80
CA ASN A 22 -0.13 -5.45 6.94
C ASN A 22 -0.91 -6.01 5.76
N ALA A 23 -0.21 -6.22 4.65
CA ALA A 23 -0.80 -6.72 3.41
C ALA A 23 0.28 -7.35 2.55
N LEU A 24 -0.14 -8.12 1.54
CA LEU A 24 0.76 -8.64 0.51
C LEU A 24 0.68 -7.75 -0.72
N LEU A 25 1.83 -7.30 -1.19
CA LEU A 25 1.96 -6.53 -2.43
C LEU A 25 2.19 -7.51 -3.57
N CYS A 26 1.37 -7.41 -4.62
CA CYS A 26 1.35 -8.39 -5.71
C CYS A 26 1.57 -7.72 -7.06
N ILE A 27 2.24 -8.43 -7.98
CA ILE A 27 2.32 -8.10 -9.40
C ILE A 27 1.56 -9.17 -10.17
N ASN A 28 0.55 -8.76 -10.96
CA ASN A 28 -0.29 -9.68 -11.73
C ASN A 28 -0.89 -10.79 -10.86
N GLY A 29 -1.24 -10.45 -9.62
CA GLY A 29 -1.82 -11.38 -8.66
C GLY A 29 -0.82 -12.24 -7.88
N LYS A 30 0.47 -12.15 -8.18
CA LYS A 30 1.50 -12.93 -7.50
C LYS A 30 2.19 -12.10 -6.42
N PRO A 31 2.17 -12.54 -5.14
CA PRO A 31 2.83 -11.80 -4.05
C PRO A 31 4.35 -11.76 -4.23
N PHE A 32 4.93 -10.58 -3.98
CA PHE A 32 6.39 -10.41 -4.02
C PHE A 32 6.94 -9.69 -2.78
N ALA A 33 6.09 -9.02 -2.02
CA ALA A 33 6.53 -8.30 -0.82
C ALA A 33 5.39 -8.21 0.20
N GLU A 34 5.78 -8.08 1.47
CA GLU A 34 4.85 -7.68 2.53
C GLU A 34 5.02 -6.18 2.76
N VAL A 35 3.91 -5.46 2.79
CA VAL A 35 3.89 -4.04 3.14
C VAL A 35 3.19 -3.88 4.48
N SER A 36 3.75 -3.06 5.36
CA SER A 36 3.20 -2.87 6.71
C SER A 36 3.47 -1.48 7.24
N ASN A 37 2.69 -1.09 8.25
CA ASN A 37 2.88 0.13 9.01
C ASN A 37 2.44 -0.12 10.44
N ASP A 38 3.19 0.40 11.42
CA ASP A 38 2.89 0.20 12.83
C ASP A 38 1.87 1.22 13.39
N GLY A 39 1.43 2.19 12.59
CA GLY A 39 0.42 3.16 12.99
C GLY A 39 0.95 4.37 13.76
N ARG A 40 2.26 4.56 13.81
CA ARG A 40 2.90 5.62 14.61
C ARG A 40 3.42 6.81 13.80
N GLY A 41 2.95 6.96 12.56
CA GLY A 41 3.29 8.10 11.71
C GLY A 41 4.50 7.90 10.81
N GLY A 42 5.15 6.73 10.83
CA GLY A 42 6.28 6.44 9.98
C GLY A 42 5.89 6.03 8.56
N GLU A 43 6.90 5.87 7.72
CA GLU A 43 6.72 5.38 6.36
C GLU A 43 6.31 3.89 6.36
N ASN A 44 5.66 3.46 5.28
CA ASN A 44 5.39 2.05 5.07
C ASN A 44 6.70 1.26 4.91
N ARG A 45 6.69 0.02 5.38
CA ARG A 45 7.82 -0.91 5.25
C ARG A 45 7.51 -1.93 4.17
N TYR A 46 8.47 -2.18 3.31
CA TYR A 46 8.37 -3.12 2.19
C TYR A 46 9.38 -4.22 2.38
N ARG A 47 8.92 -5.41 2.73
CA ARG A 47 9.78 -6.57 2.97
C ARG A 47 9.64 -7.57 1.83
N PRO A 48 10.70 -7.81 1.04
CA PRO A 48 10.65 -8.83 0.00
C PRO A 48 10.36 -10.20 0.61
N LEU A 49 9.55 -11.00 -0.09
CA LEU A 49 9.19 -12.34 0.35
C LEU A 49 10.28 -13.36 -0.01
N GLY A 50 10.25 -14.50 0.71
CA GLY A 50 11.14 -15.60 0.44
C GLY A 50 12.53 -15.44 1.04
N ASP A 51 13.44 -16.34 0.69
CA ASP A 51 14.82 -16.36 1.13
C ASP A 51 15.74 -16.64 -0.06
N SER A 52 17.04 -16.44 0.13
CA SER A 52 18.06 -16.71 -0.89
C SER A 52 17.72 -16.05 -2.24
N MET A 53 17.58 -16.85 -3.30
CA MET A 53 17.33 -16.35 -4.65
C MET A 53 15.96 -15.68 -4.78
N ASP A 54 14.94 -16.20 -4.11
CA ASP A 54 13.60 -15.62 -4.13
C ASP A 54 13.62 -14.22 -3.51
N TRP A 55 14.33 -14.04 -2.41
CA TRP A 55 14.46 -12.75 -1.77
C TRP A 55 15.15 -11.73 -2.69
N ILE A 56 16.22 -12.12 -3.36
CA ILE A 56 16.95 -11.25 -4.29
C ILE A 56 16.05 -10.82 -5.44
N PHE A 57 15.31 -11.76 -6.03
CA PHE A 57 14.38 -11.49 -7.12
C PHE A 57 13.27 -10.53 -6.65
N ASN A 58 12.67 -10.81 -5.51
CA ASN A 58 11.58 -10.01 -4.98
C ASN A 58 12.04 -8.63 -4.51
N HIS A 59 13.27 -8.51 -4.01
CA HIS A 59 13.87 -7.22 -3.70
C HIS A 59 13.98 -6.35 -4.96
N ALA A 60 14.40 -6.94 -6.08
CA ALA A 60 14.46 -6.22 -7.36
C ALA A 60 13.07 -5.75 -7.78
N LEU A 61 12.01 -6.56 -7.55
CA LEU A 61 10.64 -6.16 -7.86
C LEU A 61 10.17 -5.00 -6.99
N VAL A 62 10.54 -4.97 -5.71
CA VAL A 62 10.23 -3.84 -4.83
C VAL A 62 10.87 -2.54 -5.37
N THR A 63 12.14 -2.61 -5.78
CA THR A 63 12.84 -1.48 -6.37
C THR A 63 12.13 -1.00 -7.65
N GLN A 64 11.77 -1.92 -8.53
CA GLN A 64 11.05 -1.60 -9.77
C GLN A 64 9.69 -0.98 -9.48
N PHE A 65 8.96 -1.49 -8.50
CA PHE A 65 7.68 -0.93 -8.08
C PHE A 65 7.84 0.52 -7.59
N ARG A 66 8.83 0.79 -6.75
CA ARG A 66 9.09 2.14 -6.24
C ARG A 66 9.48 3.11 -7.36
N GLU A 67 10.31 2.67 -8.29
CA GLU A 67 10.68 3.47 -9.47
C GLU A 67 9.45 3.74 -10.35
N TRP A 68 8.61 2.74 -10.58
CA TRP A 68 7.39 2.92 -11.35
C TRP A 68 6.48 3.97 -10.71
N CYS A 69 6.31 3.94 -9.39
CA CYS A 69 5.53 4.96 -8.69
C CYS A 69 6.13 6.35 -8.84
N SER A 70 7.46 6.46 -8.79
CA SER A 70 8.14 7.76 -8.81
C SER A 70 8.04 8.49 -10.17
N ILE A 71 7.78 7.75 -11.26
CA ILE A 71 7.64 8.35 -12.60
C ILE A 71 6.20 8.67 -12.96
N GLN A 72 5.24 8.35 -12.08
CA GLN A 72 3.84 8.69 -12.32
C GLN A 72 3.62 10.21 -12.18
N PRO A 73 2.59 10.76 -12.87
CA PRO A 73 2.29 12.19 -12.74
C PRO A 73 1.95 12.58 -11.30
N PRO A 74 2.29 13.81 -10.88
CA PRO A 74 1.89 14.29 -9.55
C PRO A 74 0.36 14.27 -9.38
N VAL A 75 -0.08 14.09 -8.14
CA VAL A 75 -1.49 14.07 -7.79
C VAL A 75 -1.90 15.48 -7.33
N TYR A 76 -2.98 16.00 -7.91
CA TYR A 76 -3.54 17.30 -7.53
C TYR A 76 -4.69 17.08 -6.54
N ASP A 77 -4.59 17.73 -5.37
CA ASP A 77 -5.64 17.71 -4.36
C ASP A 77 -6.54 18.95 -4.54
N LYS A 78 -7.79 18.69 -4.93
CA LYS A 78 -8.76 19.77 -5.17
C LYS A 78 -9.17 20.50 -3.89
N GLU A 79 -9.14 19.82 -2.74
CA GLU A 79 -9.57 20.41 -1.47
C GLU A 79 -8.55 21.42 -0.95
N THR A 80 -7.26 21.07 -1.00
CA THR A 80 -6.19 21.94 -0.50
C THR A 80 -5.54 22.80 -1.58
N GLY A 81 -5.72 22.45 -2.86
CA GLY A 81 -5.06 23.10 -3.98
C GLY A 81 -3.59 22.72 -4.12
N ASN A 82 -3.10 21.75 -3.35
CA ASN A 82 -1.72 21.33 -3.37
C ASN A 82 -1.48 20.21 -4.36
N THR A 83 -0.24 20.09 -4.84
CA THR A 83 0.21 19.02 -5.70
C THR A 83 1.22 18.16 -4.93
N TYR A 84 1.03 16.85 -4.95
CA TYR A 84 1.89 15.90 -4.27
C TYR A 84 2.56 14.98 -5.28
N ASN A 85 3.83 14.67 -5.04
CA ASN A 85 4.53 13.66 -5.83
C ASN A 85 3.95 12.28 -5.51
N PHE A 86 3.70 11.51 -6.56
CA PHE A 86 3.22 10.14 -6.40
C PHE A 86 4.39 9.24 -6.01
N ASP A 87 4.20 8.41 -4.98
CA ASP A 87 5.20 7.46 -4.52
C ASP A 87 4.54 6.14 -4.09
N ALA A 88 5.36 5.18 -3.67
CA ALA A 88 4.89 3.87 -3.26
C ALA A 88 3.93 3.95 -2.07
N ASP A 89 4.21 4.80 -1.10
CA ASP A 89 3.37 4.96 0.09
C ASP A 89 2.01 5.53 -0.28
N LEU A 90 1.97 6.51 -1.16
CA LEU A 90 0.71 7.07 -1.64
C LEU A 90 -0.13 6.03 -2.38
N PHE A 91 0.51 5.21 -3.23
CA PHE A 91 -0.16 4.11 -3.93
C PHE A 91 -0.81 3.13 -2.94
N VAL A 92 -0.03 2.68 -1.96
CA VAL A 92 -0.51 1.73 -0.95
C VAL A 92 -1.63 2.34 -0.12
N ASN A 93 -1.49 3.58 0.30
CA ASN A 93 -2.50 4.26 1.11
C ASN A 93 -3.82 4.45 0.34
N ASP A 94 -3.74 4.73 -0.96
CA ASP A 94 -4.94 4.80 -1.82
C ASP A 94 -5.65 3.45 -1.89
N CYS A 95 -4.91 2.35 -2.03
CA CYS A 95 -5.49 0.99 -2.01
C CYS A 95 -6.16 0.68 -0.68
N LEU A 96 -5.55 1.09 0.44
CA LEU A 96 -6.14 0.88 1.77
C LEU A 96 -7.41 1.69 1.96
N THR A 97 -7.41 2.94 1.51
CA THR A 97 -8.58 3.82 1.59
C THR A 97 -9.75 3.22 0.81
N GLU A 98 -9.50 2.73 -0.39
CA GLU A 98 -10.50 2.06 -1.20
C GLU A 98 -11.04 0.81 -0.51
N HIS A 99 -10.16 0.00 0.08
CA HIS A 99 -10.55 -1.21 0.82
C HIS A 99 -11.47 -0.88 2.00
N VAL A 100 -11.12 0.12 2.81
CA VAL A 100 -11.92 0.56 3.96
C VAL A 100 -13.26 1.11 3.49
N GLY A 101 -13.27 1.91 2.42
CA GLY A 101 -14.49 2.46 1.85
C GLY A 101 -15.46 1.38 1.38
N ASN A 102 -14.94 0.31 0.75
CA ASN A 102 -15.76 -0.81 0.32
C ASN A 102 -16.37 -1.55 1.50
N LEU A 103 -15.60 -1.75 2.59
CA LEU A 103 -16.12 -2.37 3.81
C LEU A 103 -17.21 -1.52 4.45
N GLU A 104 -17.01 -0.22 4.56
CA GLU A 104 -17.99 0.70 5.11
C GLU A 104 -19.27 0.72 4.28
N SER A 105 -19.15 0.75 2.95
CA SER A 105 -20.29 0.69 2.04
C SER A 105 -21.08 -0.61 2.22
N HIS A 106 -20.39 -1.74 2.41
CA HIS A 106 -21.02 -3.03 2.65
C HIS A 106 -21.79 -3.03 3.97
N VAL A 107 -21.19 -2.50 5.04
CA VAL A 107 -21.83 -2.41 6.36
C VAL A 107 -23.08 -1.53 6.30
N VAL A 108 -22.99 -0.38 5.63
CA VAL A 108 -24.11 0.53 5.47
C VAL A 108 -25.27 -0.12 4.72
N SER A 109 -24.97 -0.95 3.71
CA SER A 109 -25.99 -1.61 2.91
C SER A 109 -26.78 -2.68 3.69
N LEU A 110 -26.29 -3.11 4.85
CA LEU A 110 -27.00 -4.07 5.72
C LEU A 110 -28.10 -3.41 6.57
N TYR A 111 -28.09 -2.09 6.67
CA TYR A 111 -29.11 -1.34 7.41
C TYR A 111 -30.14 -0.75 6.45
#